data_3793e4dda098c8ad2bb6d6040526fd00
#
_entry.id   3793e4dda098c8ad2bb6d6040526fd00
#
_cell.length_a   1.000
_cell.length_b   1.000
_cell.length_c   1.000
_cell.angle_alpha   90.00
_cell.angle_beta   90.00
_cell.angle_gamma   90.00
#
_symmetry.space_group_name_H-M   'P 1'
#
loop_
_entity.id
_entity.type
_entity.pdbx_description
1 polymer ?
#
loop_
_entity_poly.entity_id
_entity_poly.type
_entity_poly.pdbx_seq_one_letter_code
_entity_poly.pdbx_strand_id
1 'polypeptide(L)'
;MVFSNETRKQTIHQLKHTELDLLIVGGGITGAGVAIQAAASGIKTGLIEMQDFAEGTSSRSTKLVHGGIRYLKSFDVGVVADTVKERAVVQGIAPHIPRPFPMLLPIYQESGSTFDMFSVKIAMDLYDRLAGVEGSQYANYTVTKDEVLQREPQLSADNLQGGGVYLDFVNNDARLVIENIKEADELGGLMASHVKAIGVLHNDAGQVVGLHVKDLLDDTEFDIHAKLVINTTGPWADTVSYTHLTLPTNSRV
;
A
#
# COMPACT_ATOMS: atom_id res chain seq x y z
N MET A 1 -3.10 -12.59 -20.78
CA MET A 1 -2.30 -13.83 -20.54
C MET A 1 -2.56 -14.28 -19.12
N VAL A 2 -2.56 -15.57 -18.80
CA VAL A 2 -2.81 -15.98 -17.39
C VAL A 2 -1.53 -15.71 -16.60
N PHE A 3 -1.60 -14.83 -15.59
CA PHE A 3 -0.50 -14.54 -14.66
C PHE A 3 -0.16 -15.83 -13.88
N SER A 4 0.96 -16.47 -14.18
CA SER A 4 1.33 -17.78 -13.65
C SER A 4 2.85 -18.00 -13.67
N ASN A 5 3.32 -19.06 -13.02
CA ASN A 5 4.73 -19.46 -13.08
C ASN A 5 5.18 -19.88 -14.50
N GLU A 6 4.28 -20.33 -15.34
CA GLU A 6 4.61 -20.67 -16.73
C GLU A 6 4.88 -19.41 -17.56
N THR A 7 4.03 -18.39 -17.40
CA THR A 7 4.21 -17.12 -18.10
C THR A 7 5.40 -16.32 -17.55
N ARG A 8 5.80 -16.51 -16.29
CA ARG A 8 6.98 -15.87 -15.70
C ARG A 8 8.25 -16.09 -16.55
N LYS A 9 8.46 -17.29 -17.11
CA LYS A 9 9.63 -17.55 -17.98
C LYS A 9 9.63 -16.68 -19.22
N GLN A 10 8.45 -16.43 -19.80
CA GLN A 10 8.31 -15.54 -20.95
C GLN A 10 8.56 -14.09 -20.52
N THR A 11 8.05 -13.67 -19.36
CA THR A 11 8.31 -12.34 -18.78
C THR A 11 9.80 -12.12 -18.56
N ILE A 12 10.53 -13.07 -17.98
CA ILE A 12 12.00 -12.98 -17.83
C ILE A 12 12.69 -12.88 -19.18
N HIS A 13 12.28 -13.67 -20.16
CA HIS A 13 12.83 -13.56 -21.50
C HIS A 13 12.58 -12.18 -22.12
N GLN A 14 11.39 -11.61 -21.95
CA GLN A 14 11.06 -10.28 -22.46
C GLN A 14 11.86 -9.19 -21.73
N LEU A 15 12.00 -9.26 -20.40
CA LEU A 15 12.81 -8.32 -19.62
C LEU A 15 14.28 -8.26 -20.10
N LYS A 16 14.84 -9.39 -20.54
CA LYS A 16 16.21 -9.48 -21.08
C LYS A 16 16.37 -8.81 -22.45
N HIS A 17 15.31 -8.72 -23.24
CA HIS A 17 15.41 -8.35 -24.67
C HIS A 17 14.59 -7.10 -25.04
N THR A 18 13.90 -6.48 -24.07
CA THR A 18 13.09 -5.29 -24.31
C THR A 18 13.70 -4.09 -23.62
N GLU A 19 13.92 -3.01 -24.36
CA GLU A 19 14.20 -1.72 -23.75
C GLU A 19 12.91 -1.15 -23.18
N LEU A 20 12.89 -0.94 -21.85
CA LEU A 20 11.76 -0.40 -21.11
C LEU A 20 11.81 1.14 -21.07
N ASP A 21 10.65 1.76 -20.98
CA ASP A 21 10.56 3.17 -20.61
C ASP A 21 10.73 3.34 -19.09
N LEU A 22 10.17 2.39 -18.32
CA LEU A 22 10.19 2.40 -16.87
C LEU A 22 10.48 1.02 -16.29
N LEU A 23 11.47 0.94 -15.39
CA LEU A 23 11.72 -0.22 -14.54
C LEU A 23 11.48 0.13 -13.08
N ILE A 24 10.65 -0.65 -12.40
CA ILE A 24 10.27 -0.47 -11.00
C ILE A 24 10.93 -1.57 -10.17
N VAL A 25 11.58 -1.19 -9.06
CA VAL A 25 12.19 -2.11 -8.11
C VAL A 25 11.37 -2.15 -6.83
N GLY A 26 10.79 -3.29 -6.51
CA GLY A 26 9.96 -3.51 -5.34
C GLY A 26 8.48 -3.72 -5.70
N GLY A 27 7.98 -4.91 -5.39
CA GLY A 27 6.62 -5.39 -5.67
C GLY A 27 5.64 -5.24 -4.49
N GLY A 28 5.84 -4.20 -3.65
CA GLY A 28 4.86 -3.77 -2.66
C GLY A 28 3.75 -2.93 -3.26
N ILE A 29 2.84 -2.41 -2.41
CA ILE A 29 1.68 -1.62 -2.88
C ILE A 29 2.09 -0.38 -3.66
N THR A 30 3.20 0.27 -3.29
CA THR A 30 3.70 1.46 -4.00
C THR A 30 4.17 1.10 -5.41
N GLY A 31 5.01 0.07 -5.55
CA GLY A 31 5.47 -0.39 -6.86
C GLY A 31 4.34 -0.91 -7.74
N ALA A 32 3.42 -1.68 -7.19
CA ALA A 32 2.24 -2.16 -7.89
C ALA A 32 1.36 -1.01 -8.39
N GLY A 33 1.15 0.03 -7.55
CA GLY A 33 0.40 1.22 -7.93
C GLY A 33 1.09 2.02 -9.05
N VAL A 34 2.41 2.18 -9.01
CA VAL A 34 3.17 2.80 -10.11
C VAL A 34 3.07 1.96 -11.38
N ALA A 35 3.20 0.64 -11.26
CA ALA A 35 3.18 -0.26 -12.41
C ALA A 35 1.85 -0.22 -13.16
N ILE A 36 0.71 -0.30 -12.44
CA ILE A 36 -0.61 -0.27 -13.08
C ILE A 36 -0.86 1.08 -13.76
N GLN A 37 -0.50 2.21 -13.12
CA GLN A 37 -0.69 3.53 -13.70
C GLN A 37 0.19 3.74 -14.95
N ALA A 38 1.43 3.30 -14.92
CA ALA A 38 2.34 3.38 -16.05
C ALA A 38 1.87 2.51 -17.22
N ALA A 39 1.52 1.25 -16.96
CA ALA A 39 1.01 0.33 -17.98
C ALA A 39 -0.31 0.83 -18.60
N ALA A 40 -1.26 1.32 -17.79
CA ALA A 40 -2.50 1.92 -18.26
C ALA A 40 -2.27 3.16 -19.14
N SER A 41 -1.17 3.87 -18.93
CA SER A 41 -0.76 5.02 -19.74
C SER A 41 0.02 4.63 -21.01
N GLY A 42 0.19 3.35 -21.31
CA GLY A 42 0.91 2.84 -22.46
C GLY A 42 2.43 2.94 -22.36
N ILE A 43 2.97 3.18 -21.16
CA ILE A 43 4.41 3.20 -20.90
C ILE A 43 4.91 1.75 -20.84
N LYS A 44 5.99 1.44 -21.57
CA LYS A 44 6.62 0.11 -21.51
C LYS A 44 7.25 -0.11 -20.13
N THR A 45 6.53 -0.81 -19.26
CA THR A 45 6.82 -0.92 -17.83
C THR A 45 7.30 -2.33 -17.47
N GLY A 46 8.38 -2.42 -16.71
CA GLY A 46 8.80 -3.61 -16.00
C GLY A 46 8.78 -3.40 -14.49
N LEU A 47 8.46 -4.44 -13.73
CA LEU A 47 8.58 -4.46 -12.28
C LEU A 47 9.28 -5.74 -11.83
N ILE A 48 10.29 -5.59 -10.98
CA ILE A 48 10.98 -6.71 -10.34
C ILE A 48 10.82 -6.66 -8.82
N GLU A 49 10.64 -7.82 -8.22
CA GLU A 49 10.58 -8.02 -6.77
C GLU A 49 11.51 -9.17 -6.38
N MET A 50 12.34 -8.97 -5.35
CA MET A 50 13.31 -9.99 -4.96
C MET A 50 12.71 -11.19 -4.24
N GLN A 51 11.56 -11.01 -3.59
CA GLN A 51 10.81 -12.07 -2.93
C GLN A 51 9.50 -12.32 -3.67
N ASP A 52 8.44 -12.70 -2.95
CA ASP A 52 7.11 -12.70 -3.54
C ASP A 52 6.50 -11.28 -3.48
N PHE A 53 5.52 -11.01 -4.34
CA PHE A 53 4.80 -9.73 -4.31
C PHE A 53 4.14 -9.52 -2.94
N ALA A 54 4.19 -8.28 -2.46
CA ALA A 54 3.67 -7.88 -1.15
C ALA A 54 4.40 -8.48 0.08
N GLU A 55 5.51 -9.18 -0.05
CA GLU A 55 6.19 -9.86 1.06
C GLU A 55 6.62 -8.92 2.20
N GLY A 56 6.92 -7.66 1.89
CA GLY A 56 7.34 -6.65 2.86
C GLY A 56 6.18 -6.07 3.67
N THR A 57 6.25 -4.76 3.91
CA THR A 57 5.26 -3.99 4.69
C THR A 57 3.83 -4.15 4.16
N SER A 58 3.68 -4.35 2.85
CA SER A 58 2.38 -4.48 2.17
C SER A 58 1.60 -5.77 2.50
N SER A 59 2.12 -6.65 3.34
CA SER A 59 1.37 -7.78 3.93
C SER A 59 1.51 -7.86 5.44
N ARG A 60 2.27 -6.94 6.05
CA ARG A 60 2.59 -6.92 7.49
C ARG A 60 2.01 -5.69 8.19
N SER A 61 0.84 -5.28 7.76
CA SER A 61 0.08 -4.14 8.30
C SER A 61 -1.05 -4.61 9.24
N THR A 62 -1.84 -3.67 9.74
CA THR A 62 -3.06 -3.95 10.50
C THR A 62 -4.23 -4.45 9.64
N LYS A 63 -4.03 -4.65 8.33
CA LYS A 63 -5.04 -5.11 7.37
C LYS A 63 -6.24 -4.17 7.23
N LEU A 64 -5.99 -2.88 7.34
CA LEU A 64 -7.02 -1.84 7.22
C LEU A 64 -6.78 -0.94 6.03
N VAL A 65 -7.84 -0.66 5.29
CA VAL A 65 -7.92 0.51 4.40
C VAL A 65 -8.73 1.56 5.17
N HIS A 66 -8.03 2.51 5.79
CA HIS A 66 -8.63 3.42 6.77
C HIS A 66 -8.50 4.88 6.36
N GLY A 67 -9.43 5.70 6.83
CA GLY A 67 -9.41 7.14 6.60
C GLY A 67 -8.64 7.95 7.65
N GLY A 68 -8.01 7.28 8.64
CA GLY A 68 -7.12 7.93 9.59
C GLY A 68 -7.80 8.91 10.55
N ILE A 69 -8.92 8.53 11.16
CA ILE A 69 -9.69 9.35 12.12
C ILE A 69 -8.82 10.05 13.18
N ARG A 70 -7.70 9.44 13.58
CA ARG A 70 -6.76 10.01 14.57
C ARG A 70 -6.13 11.35 14.12
N TYR A 71 -6.02 11.59 12.82
CA TYR A 71 -5.46 12.84 12.29
C TYR A 71 -6.39 14.05 12.51
N LEU A 72 -7.68 13.81 12.83
CA LEU A 72 -8.60 14.87 13.23
C LEU A 72 -8.17 15.55 14.55
N LYS A 73 -7.41 14.84 15.42
CA LYS A 73 -6.80 15.46 16.62
C LYS A 73 -5.78 16.56 16.25
N SER A 74 -5.05 16.38 15.16
CA SER A 74 -4.06 17.33 14.65
C SER A 74 -4.69 18.37 13.72
N PHE A 75 -6.01 18.37 13.55
CA PHE A 75 -6.74 19.20 12.59
C PHE A 75 -6.35 18.99 11.12
N ASP A 76 -5.75 17.84 10.79
CA ASP A 76 -5.39 17.42 9.42
C ASP A 76 -6.63 16.93 8.64
N VAL A 77 -7.63 17.78 8.55
CA VAL A 77 -8.92 17.45 7.88
C VAL A 77 -8.71 17.12 6.41
N GLY A 78 -7.75 17.79 5.74
CA GLY A 78 -7.43 17.52 4.33
C GLY A 78 -6.97 16.09 4.10
N VAL A 79 -6.03 15.61 4.92
CA VAL A 79 -5.52 14.22 4.83
C VAL A 79 -6.65 13.21 5.04
N VAL A 80 -7.55 13.46 6.00
CA VAL A 80 -8.70 12.58 6.25
C VAL A 80 -9.66 12.59 5.07
N ALA A 81 -9.97 13.76 4.51
CA ALA A 81 -10.86 13.87 3.34
C ALA A 81 -10.32 13.10 2.14
N ASP A 82 -9.03 13.23 1.84
CA ASP A 82 -8.40 12.52 0.72
C ASP A 82 -8.39 11.00 0.97
N THR A 83 -8.03 10.56 2.18
CA THR A 83 -7.94 9.13 2.50
C THR A 83 -9.31 8.44 2.52
N VAL A 84 -10.37 9.06 3.04
CA VAL A 84 -11.72 8.44 3.00
C VAL A 84 -12.28 8.41 1.57
N LYS A 85 -11.94 9.39 0.73
CA LYS A 85 -12.31 9.40 -0.69
C LYS A 85 -11.60 8.26 -1.42
N GLU A 86 -10.28 8.14 -1.28
CA GLU A 86 -9.50 7.06 -1.90
C GLU A 86 -9.95 5.67 -1.40
N ARG A 87 -10.30 5.53 -0.14
CA ARG A 87 -10.89 4.30 0.41
C ARG A 87 -12.15 3.88 -0.36
N ALA A 88 -13.03 4.84 -0.65
CA ALA A 88 -14.25 4.59 -1.43
C ALA A 88 -13.93 4.22 -2.90
N VAL A 89 -12.91 4.87 -3.50
CA VAL A 89 -12.44 4.51 -4.85
C VAL A 89 -11.91 3.08 -4.88
N VAL A 90 -11.03 2.71 -3.94
CA VAL A 90 -10.48 1.35 -3.85
C VAL A 90 -11.58 0.30 -3.69
N GLN A 91 -12.61 0.58 -2.87
CA GLN A 91 -13.76 -0.30 -2.76
C GLN A 91 -14.56 -0.39 -4.07
N GLY A 92 -14.68 0.71 -4.79
CA GLY A 92 -15.40 0.77 -6.07
C GLY A 92 -14.73 -0.06 -7.17
N ILE A 93 -13.40 0.02 -7.27
CA ILE A 93 -12.63 -0.71 -8.30
C ILE A 93 -12.31 -2.16 -7.92
N ALA A 94 -12.25 -2.48 -6.62
CA ALA A 94 -11.93 -3.82 -6.11
C ALA A 94 -12.91 -4.27 -5.01
N PRO A 95 -14.23 -4.34 -5.29
CA PRO A 95 -15.27 -4.54 -4.26
C PRO A 95 -15.17 -5.88 -3.52
N HIS A 96 -14.42 -6.81 -4.05
CA HIS A 96 -14.20 -8.14 -3.46
C HIS A 96 -13.05 -8.19 -2.44
N ILE A 97 -12.28 -7.08 -2.27
CA ILE A 97 -11.10 -7.04 -1.40
C ILE A 97 -11.37 -6.24 -0.13
N PRO A 98 -11.53 -4.89 -0.16
CA PRO A 98 -11.85 -4.14 1.06
C PRO A 98 -13.33 -4.32 1.43
N ARG A 99 -13.58 -4.62 2.71
CA ARG A 99 -14.94 -4.81 3.24
C ARG A 99 -15.23 -3.79 4.31
N PRO A 100 -16.39 -3.12 4.27
CA PRO A 100 -16.83 -2.26 5.34
C PRO A 100 -16.83 -3.00 6.68
N PHE A 101 -16.27 -2.40 7.71
CA PHE A 101 -16.19 -3.00 9.04
C PHE A 101 -16.34 -1.91 10.11
N PRO A 102 -17.32 -2.05 11.04
CA PRO A 102 -17.47 -1.13 12.13
C PRO A 102 -16.32 -1.31 13.14
N MET A 103 -15.57 -0.24 13.36
CA MET A 103 -14.44 -0.19 14.28
C MET A 103 -14.89 0.34 15.62
N LEU A 104 -14.62 -0.41 16.70
CA LEU A 104 -14.84 0.06 18.07
C LEU A 104 -13.59 0.79 18.57
N LEU A 105 -13.74 2.04 18.97
CA LEU A 105 -12.73 2.87 19.60
C LEU A 105 -13.08 3.04 21.09
N PRO A 106 -12.44 2.30 22.01
CA PRO A 106 -12.68 2.49 23.44
C PRO A 106 -12.08 3.80 23.91
N ILE A 107 -12.80 4.52 24.77
CA ILE A 107 -12.40 5.82 25.30
C ILE A 107 -12.09 5.69 26.79
N TYR A 108 -10.82 5.94 27.12
CA TYR A 108 -10.31 5.94 28.48
C TYR A 108 -10.05 7.35 28.96
N GLN A 109 -10.37 7.64 30.22
CA GLN A 109 -10.02 8.90 30.87
C GLN A 109 -8.60 8.84 31.42
N GLU A 110 -7.63 9.21 30.60
CA GLU A 110 -6.21 9.20 30.94
C GLU A 110 -5.54 10.52 30.54
N SER A 111 -4.45 10.86 31.24
CA SER A 111 -3.64 12.04 30.86
C SER A 111 -3.03 11.82 29.48
N GLY A 112 -3.32 12.70 28.55
CA GLY A 112 -2.84 12.61 27.16
C GLY A 112 -3.70 11.77 26.22
N SER A 113 -4.88 11.32 26.65
CA SER A 113 -5.87 10.66 25.77
C SER A 113 -6.13 11.47 24.51
N THR A 114 -6.30 10.75 23.40
CA THR A 114 -6.56 11.40 22.10
C THR A 114 -7.94 12.04 22.07
N PHE A 115 -8.96 11.36 22.61
CA PHE A 115 -10.34 11.78 22.64
C PHE A 115 -10.97 11.51 24.02
N ASP A 116 -11.89 12.37 24.42
CA ASP A 116 -12.94 12.08 25.38
C ASP A 116 -14.24 11.72 24.65
N MET A 117 -15.30 11.36 25.37
CA MET A 117 -16.58 10.94 24.77
C MET A 117 -17.24 12.04 23.93
N PHE A 118 -17.03 13.31 24.27
CA PHE A 118 -17.58 14.45 23.52
C PHE A 118 -16.79 14.70 22.24
N SER A 119 -15.48 14.78 22.34
CA SER A 119 -14.59 15.06 21.19
C SER A 119 -14.56 13.89 20.20
N VAL A 120 -14.67 12.63 20.67
CA VAL A 120 -14.76 11.47 19.77
C VAL A 120 -16.04 11.52 18.93
N LYS A 121 -17.18 11.93 19.54
CA LYS A 121 -18.44 12.05 18.78
C LYS A 121 -18.32 13.11 17.69
N ILE A 122 -17.75 14.26 17.97
CA ILE A 122 -17.51 15.31 16.96
C ILE A 122 -16.57 14.81 15.85
N ALA A 123 -15.50 14.13 16.24
CA ALA A 123 -14.54 13.60 15.27
C ALA A 123 -15.20 12.54 14.36
N MET A 124 -16.02 11.66 14.89
CA MET A 124 -16.74 10.65 14.12
C MET A 124 -17.80 11.28 13.21
N ASP A 125 -18.51 12.31 13.65
CA ASP A 125 -19.49 13.03 12.81
C ASP A 125 -18.81 13.71 11.62
N LEU A 126 -17.66 14.36 11.86
CA LEU A 126 -16.87 14.93 10.79
C LEU A 126 -16.32 13.85 9.85
N TYR A 127 -15.87 12.73 10.40
CA TYR A 127 -15.39 11.59 9.63
C TYR A 127 -16.47 11.02 8.70
N ASP A 128 -17.68 10.79 9.22
CA ASP A 128 -18.82 10.29 8.44
C ASP A 128 -19.21 11.26 7.32
N ARG A 129 -19.19 12.56 7.62
CA ARG A 129 -19.45 13.60 6.62
C ARG A 129 -18.43 13.59 5.49
N LEU A 130 -17.14 13.48 5.82
CA LEU A 130 -16.07 13.39 4.83
C LEU A 130 -16.16 12.11 4.00
N ALA A 131 -16.61 11.00 4.63
CA ALA A 131 -16.80 9.71 4.00
C ALA A 131 -18.14 9.57 3.24
N GLY A 132 -19.06 10.53 3.38
CA GLY A 132 -20.37 10.50 2.73
C GLY A 132 -21.30 9.38 3.25
N VAL A 133 -21.12 8.96 4.52
CA VAL A 133 -21.90 7.87 5.13
C VAL A 133 -22.91 8.35 6.17
N GLU A 134 -23.08 9.66 6.34
CA GLU A 134 -24.07 10.25 7.26
C GLU A 134 -25.48 9.69 7.00
N GLY A 135 -26.18 9.33 8.05
CA GLY A 135 -27.55 8.80 7.97
C GLY A 135 -27.70 7.43 7.30
N SER A 136 -26.59 6.79 6.91
CA SER A 136 -26.59 5.43 6.37
C SER A 136 -26.56 4.39 7.50
N GLN A 137 -26.69 3.10 7.14
CA GLN A 137 -26.47 1.99 8.07
C GLN A 137 -25.05 1.92 8.64
N TYR A 138 -24.12 2.69 8.07
CA TYR A 138 -22.72 2.77 8.48
C TYR A 138 -22.41 4.02 9.29
N ALA A 139 -23.42 4.86 9.58
CA ALA A 139 -23.20 6.06 10.38
C ALA A 139 -22.70 5.70 11.78
N ASN A 140 -21.83 6.56 12.30
CA ASN A 140 -21.22 6.37 13.61
C ASN A 140 -22.23 6.48 14.75
N TYR A 141 -21.90 5.86 15.88
CA TYR A 141 -22.63 5.98 17.13
C TYR A 141 -21.71 5.77 18.33
N THR A 142 -22.14 6.23 19.50
CA THR A 142 -21.45 5.99 20.76
C THR A 142 -22.06 4.81 21.50
N VAL A 143 -21.24 4.15 22.31
CA VAL A 143 -21.62 3.03 23.17
C VAL A 143 -21.19 3.29 24.61
N THR A 144 -21.95 2.76 25.56
CA THR A 144 -21.65 2.84 26.99
C THR A 144 -20.45 1.96 27.34
N LYS A 145 -19.90 2.17 28.55
CA LYS A 145 -18.85 1.32 29.12
C LYS A 145 -19.27 -0.17 29.15
N ASP A 146 -20.50 -0.45 29.58
CA ASP A 146 -21.00 -1.83 29.70
C ASP A 146 -21.11 -2.49 28.31
N GLU A 147 -21.57 -1.76 27.30
CA GLU A 147 -21.63 -2.23 25.92
C GLU A 147 -20.24 -2.48 25.33
N VAL A 148 -19.24 -1.65 25.66
CA VAL A 148 -17.85 -1.89 25.25
C VAL A 148 -17.33 -3.18 25.85
N LEU A 149 -17.51 -3.39 27.17
CA LEU A 149 -17.04 -4.59 27.85
C LEU A 149 -17.81 -5.86 27.44
N GLN A 150 -19.09 -5.70 27.04
CA GLN A 150 -19.84 -6.81 26.47
C GLN A 150 -19.31 -7.26 25.12
N ARG A 151 -18.88 -6.30 24.26
CA ARG A 151 -18.32 -6.58 22.93
C ARG A 151 -16.88 -7.09 23.01
N GLU A 152 -16.09 -6.49 23.90
CA GLU A 152 -14.68 -6.77 24.07
C GLU A 152 -14.33 -7.01 25.56
N PRO A 153 -14.64 -8.20 26.10
CA PRO A 153 -14.49 -8.50 27.53
C PRO A 153 -13.03 -8.46 28.04
N GLN A 154 -12.06 -8.46 27.15
CA GLN A 154 -10.64 -8.40 27.52
C GLN A 154 -10.13 -6.97 27.77
N LEU A 155 -10.92 -5.95 27.46
CA LEU A 155 -10.55 -4.57 27.74
C LEU A 155 -10.62 -4.28 29.25
N SER A 156 -9.67 -3.45 29.74
CA SER A 156 -9.73 -2.99 31.13
C SER A 156 -10.97 -2.13 31.37
N ALA A 157 -11.64 -2.39 32.48
CA ALA A 157 -12.74 -1.55 32.92
C ALA A 157 -12.28 -0.25 33.62
N ASP A 158 -11.00 -0.20 34.04
CA ASP A 158 -10.47 0.95 34.76
C ASP A 158 -10.40 2.17 33.83
N ASN A 159 -10.95 3.30 34.30
CA ASN A 159 -11.03 4.57 33.57
C ASN A 159 -11.75 4.52 32.21
N LEU A 160 -12.34 3.40 31.82
CA LEU A 160 -13.14 3.29 30.61
C LEU A 160 -14.43 4.11 30.75
N GLN A 161 -14.67 5.02 29.81
CA GLN A 161 -15.83 5.92 29.79
C GLN A 161 -16.95 5.40 28.86
N GLY A 162 -16.58 4.66 27.84
CA GLY A 162 -17.45 4.17 26.78
C GLY A 162 -16.65 3.98 25.51
N GLY A 163 -17.30 4.11 24.36
CA GLY A 163 -16.63 3.99 23.07
C GLY A 163 -17.36 4.69 21.93
N GLY A 164 -16.64 4.86 20.84
CA GLY A 164 -17.20 5.24 19.57
C GLY A 164 -17.17 4.06 18.59
N VAL A 165 -18.20 3.93 17.76
CA VAL A 165 -18.23 2.98 16.66
C VAL A 165 -18.32 3.77 15.36
N TYR A 166 -17.37 3.54 14.45
CA TYR A 166 -17.28 4.24 13.17
C TYR A 166 -16.89 3.29 12.06
N LEU A 167 -17.08 3.67 10.80
CA LEU A 167 -16.79 2.83 9.66
C LEU A 167 -15.34 2.96 9.22
N ASP A 168 -14.64 1.84 9.14
CA ASP A 168 -13.45 1.66 8.31
C ASP A 168 -13.55 0.36 7.50
N PHE A 169 -12.52 -0.02 6.78
CA PHE A 169 -12.54 -1.24 5.98
C PHE A 169 -11.42 -2.18 6.38
N VAL A 170 -11.78 -3.46 6.55
CA VAL A 170 -10.78 -4.54 6.62
C VAL A 170 -10.38 -4.96 5.22
N ASN A 171 -9.12 -5.37 5.07
CA ASN A 171 -8.51 -5.64 3.80
C ASN A 171 -7.69 -6.92 3.82
N ASN A 172 -7.50 -7.52 2.66
CA ASN A 172 -6.42 -8.47 2.41
C ASN A 172 -5.34 -7.73 1.61
N ASP A 173 -4.33 -7.24 2.31
CA ASP A 173 -3.26 -6.40 1.76
C ASP A 173 -2.54 -7.06 0.59
N ALA A 174 -2.08 -8.30 0.77
CA ALA A 174 -1.37 -9.04 -0.26
C ALA A 174 -2.26 -9.23 -1.51
N ARG A 175 -3.55 -9.52 -1.30
CA ARG A 175 -4.50 -9.64 -2.41
C ARG A 175 -4.68 -8.33 -3.17
N LEU A 176 -4.75 -7.21 -2.47
CA LEU A 176 -4.84 -5.89 -3.12
C LEU A 176 -3.62 -5.60 -3.99
N VAL A 177 -2.41 -5.92 -3.50
CA VAL A 177 -1.18 -5.79 -4.31
C VAL A 177 -1.22 -6.70 -5.53
N ILE A 178 -1.56 -7.98 -5.34
CA ILE A 178 -1.59 -8.97 -6.44
C ILE A 178 -2.59 -8.57 -7.53
N GLU A 179 -3.74 -8.02 -7.20
CA GLU A 179 -4.70 -7.56 -8.22
C GLU A 179 -4.14 -6.38 -9.04
N ASN A 180 -3.42 -5.44 -8.41
CA ASN A 180 -2.73 -4.38 -9.15
C ASN A 180 -1.63 -4.92 -10.08
N ILE A 181 -0.85 -5.92 -9.61
CA ILE A 181 0.20 -6.57 -10.40
C ILE A 181 -0.41 -7.32 -11.60
N LYS A 182 -1.50 -8.05 -11.39
CA LYS A 182 -2.20 -8.78 -12.46
C LYS A 182 -2.76 -7.84 -13.52
N GLU A 183 -3.39 -6.76 -13.09
CA GLU A 183 -3.93 -5.75 -14.01
C GLU A 183 -2.81 -5.07 -14.80
N ALA A 184 -1.68 -4.75 -14.14
CA ALA A 184 -0.51 -4.21 -14.84
C ALA A 184 0.06 -5.19 -15.88
N ASP A 185 0.07 -6.50 -15.58
CA ASP A 185 0.46 -7.56 -16.54
C ASP A 185 -0.53 -7.67 -17.71
N GLU A 186 -1.83 -7.61 -17.44
CA GLU A 186 -2.90 -7.62 -18.47
C GLU A 186 -2.80 -6.41 -19.41
N LEU A 187 -2.37 -5.27 -18.89
CA LEU A 187 -2.10 -4.04 -19.66
C LEU A 187 -0.75 -4.06 -20.40
N GLY A 188 -0.03 -5.19 -20.36
CA GLY A 188 1.21 -5.41 -21.09
C GLY A 188 2.49 -5.06 -20.33
N GLY A 189 2.42 -4.82 -19.04
CA GLY A 189 3.59 -4.68 -18.17
C GLY A 189 4.29 -6.02 -17.92
N LEU A 190 5.59 -5.99 -17.64
CA LEU A 190 6.42 -7.17 -17.40
C LEU A 190 6.69 -7.31 -15.90
N MET A 191 5.88 -8.13 -15.19
CA MET A 191 5.92 -8.27 -13.74
C MET A 191 6.61 -9.55 -13.31
N ALA A 192 7.75 -9.45 -12.60
CA ALA A 192 8.53 -10.63 -12.18
C ALA A 192 8.85 -10.60 -10.68
N SER A 193 8.40 -11.61 -9.94
CA SER A 193 8.85 -11.92 -8.58
C SER A 193 10.15 -12.75 -8.60
N HIS A 194 10.85 -12.82 -7.46
CA HIS A 194 12.11 -13.55 -7.27
C HIS A 194 13.24 -13.07 -8.20
N VAL A 195 13.22 -11.79 -8.56
CA VAL A 195 14.29 -11.11 -9.32
C VAL A 195 14.89 -10.02 -8.46
N LYS A 196 16.15 -10.16 -8.08
CA LYS A 196 16.89 -9.23 -7.22
C LYS A 196 17.75 -8.29 -8.04
N ALA A 197 17.62 -6.99 -7.82
CA ALA A 197 18.59 -6.01 -8.31
C ALA A 197 19.92 -6.18 -7.57
N ILE A 198 21.02 -6.36 -8.30
CA ILE A 198 22.37 -6.58 -7.75
C ILE A 198 23.38 -5.55 -8.24
N GLY A 199 23.03 -4.72 -9.23
CA GLY A 199 23.87 -3.66 -9.74
C GLY A 199 23.09 -2.65 -10.57
N VAL A 200 23.71 -1.51 -10.87
CA VAL A 200 23.16 -0.45 -11.71
C VAL A 200 23.97 -0.34 -12.99
N LEU A 201 23.28 -0.25 -14.10
CA LEU A 201 23.89 -0.02 -15.41
C LEU A 201 23.97 1.49 -15.68
N HIS A 202 25.15 1.96 -16.08
CA HIS A 202 25.37 3.35 -16.43
C HIS A 202 25.87 3.45 -17.89
N ASN A 203 25.48 4.54 -18.56
CA ASN A 203 26.10 4.91 -19.84
C ASN A 203 27.40 5.66 -19.62
N ASP A 204 28.09 6.01 -20.71
CA ASP A 204 29.36 6.75 -20.70
C ASP A 204 29.25 8.14 -20.03
N ALA A 205 28.05 8.71 -19.96
CA ALA A 205 27.77 9.97 -19.29
C ALA A 205 27.45 9.80 -17.79
N GLY A 206 27.51 8.57 -17.26
CA GLY A 206 27.19 8.24 -15.86
C GLY A 206 25.70 8.23 -15.53
N GLN A 207 24.82 8.25 -16.52
CA GLN A 207 23.38 8.17 -16.31
C GLN A 207 22.94 6.72 -16.17
N VAL A 208 21.97 6.47 -15.27
CA VAL A 208 21.35 5.14 -15.10
C VAL A 208 20.58 4.76 -16.37
N VAL A 209 20.87 3.59 -16.91
CA VAL A 209 20.25 3.04 -18.13
C VAL A 209 19.66 1.65 -17.92
N GLY A 210 19.60 1.20 -16.67
CA GLY A 210 19.03 -0.10 -16.33
C GLY A 210 19.63 -0.69 -15.05
N LEU A 211 19.38 -1.98 -14.86
CA LEU A 211 19.86 -2.72 -13.70
C LEU A 211 20.47 -4.06 -14.12
N HIS A 212 21.54 -4.46 -13.43
CA HIS A 212 22.01 -5.83 -13.38
C HIS A 212 21.24 -6.58 -12.31
N VAL A 213 20.63 -7.71 -12.67
CA VAL A 213 19.71 -8.43 -11.80
C VAL A 213 20.02 -9.92 -11.74
N LYS A 214 19.58 -10.58 -10.69
CA LYS A 214 19.68 -12.03 -10.50
C LYS A 214 18.29 -12.64 -10.36
N ASP A 215 17.95 -13.62 -11.20
CA ASP A 215 16.81 -14.50 -10.98
C ASP A 215 17.14 -15.49 -9.86
N LEU A 216 16.40 -15.41 -8.76
CA LEU A 216 16.65 -16.23 -7.57
C LEU A 216 16.08 -17.65 -7.67
N LEU A 217 15.33 -17.97 -8.74
CA LEU A 217 14.78 -19.31 -8.94
C LEU A 217 15.75 -20.24 -9.69
N ASP A 218 16.62 -19.71 -10.53
CA ASP A 218 17.57 -20.47 -11.33
C ASP A 218 19.03 -19.96 -11.22
N ASP A 219 19.28 -18.96 -10.36
CA ASP A 219 20.57 -18.32 -10.12
C ASP A 219 21.18 -17.62 -11.34
N THR A 220 20.42 -17.38 -12.41
CA THR A 220 20.93 -16.67 -13.60
C THR A 220 20.99 -15.16 -13.39
N GLU A 221 22.02 -14.53 -13.92
CA GLU A 221 22.19 -13.08 -13.90
C GLU A 221 21.99 -12.51 -15.31
N PHE A 222 21.41 -11.31 -15.39
CA PHE A 222 21.16 -10.62 -16.64
C PHE A 222 20.92 -9.13 -16.46
N ASP A 223 20.94 -8.40 -17.55
CA ASP A 223 20.69 -6.97 -17.59
C ASP A 223 19.26 -6.68 -18.04
N ILE A 224 18.67 -5.65 -17.42
CA ILE A 224 17.40 -5.05 -17.86
C ILE A 224 17.68 -3.60 -18.19
N HIS A 225 17.44 -3.20 -19.43
CA HIS A 225 17.61 -1.83 -19.89
C HIS A 225 16.31 -1.03 -19.75
N ALA A 226 16.42 0.18 -19.20
CA ALA A 226 15.30 1.09 -19.00
C ALA A 226 15.76 2.55 -19.05
N LYS A 227 14.90 3.43 -19.59
CA LYS A 227 15.15 4.88 -19.61
C LYS A 227 15.05 5.52 -18.24
N LEU A 228 14.20 4.96 -17.37
CA LEU A 228 13.99 5.41 -15.99
C LEU A 228 13.89 4.21 -15.05
N VAL A 229 14.55 4.30 -13.89
CA VAL A 229 14.44 3.32 -12.81
C VAL A 229 13.84 4.00 -11.58
N ILE A 230 12.77 3.41 -11.02
CA ILE A 230 12.12 3.88 -9.79
C ILE A 230 12.35 2.86 -8.68
N ASN A 231 12.88 3.33 -7.54
CA ASN A 231 13.05 2.54 -6.34
C ASN A 231 11.80 2.65 -5.44
N THR A 232 11.08 1.55 -5.24
CA THR A 232 9.91 1.42 -4.36
C THR A 232 10.10 0.32 -3.32
N THR A 233 11.34 0.06 -2.91
CA THR A 233 11.71 -1.04 -2.03
C THR A 233 11.38 -0.81 -0.55
N GLY A 234 10.65 0.27 -0.22
CA GLY A 234 10.18 0.55 1.13
C GLY A 234 11.31 0.61 2.16
N PRO A 235 11.26 -0.17 3.25
CA PRO A 235 12.28 -0.12 4.30
C PRO A 235 13.68 -0.57 3.84
N TRP A 236 13.80 -1.20 2.67
CA TRP A 236 15.07 -1.62 2.09
C TRP A 236 15.65 -0.63 1.07
N ALA A 237 15.06 0.57 0.97
CA ALA A 237 15.53 1.60 0.02
C ALA A 237 17.02 1.92 0.19
N ASP A 238 17.49 2.02 1.42
CA ASP A 238 18.90 2.26 1.73
C ASP A 238 19.80 1.09 1.29
N THR A 239 19.37 -0.14 1.53
CA THR A 239 20.13 -1.35 1.13
C THR A 239 20.30 -1.38 -0.39
N VAL A 240 19.27 -1.07 -1.14
CA VAL A 240 19.32 -1.00 -2.61
C VAL A 240 20.14 0.20 -3.06
N SER A 241 20.04 1.34 -2.38
CA SER A 241 20.80 2.56 -2.69
C SER A 241 22.28 2.46 -2.35
N TYR A 242 22.64 1.86 -1.22
CA TYR A 242 24.04 1.74 -0.77
C TYR A 242 24.81 0.59 -1.44
N THR A 243 24.14 -0.43 -1.94
CA THR A 243 24.83 -1.53 -2.62
C THR A 243 25.30 -1.22 -4.03
N HIS A 244 25.01 -0.02 -4.60
CA HIS A 244 25.57 0.53 -5.85
C HIS A 244 24.68 1.62 -6.49
N LEU A 245 23.58 2.04 -5.87
CA LEU A 245 22.71 3.11 -6.33
C LEU A 245 23.08 4.41 -5.61
N THR A 246 24.08 5.13 -6.07
CA THR A 246 24.19 6.56 -5.77
C THR A 246 23.12 7.31 -6.60
N LEU A 247 21.84 7.15 -6.22
CA LEU A 247 20.83 8.09 -6.65
C LEU A 247 21.07 9.40 -5.89
N PRO A 248 21.02 10.56 -6.56
CA PRO A 248 21.02 11.83 -5.84
C PRO A 248 19.77 11.84 -4.95
N THR A 249 19.98 11.60 -3.66
CA THR A 249 18.93 11.64 -2.65
C THR A 249 18.48 13.08 -2.46
N ASN A 250 17.50 13.52 -3.21
CA ASN A 250 16.64 14.60 -2.79
C ASN A 250 15.59 14.02 -1.83
N SER A 251 16.06 13.47 -0.70
CA SER A 251 15.21 13.07 0.40
C SER A 251 14.73 14.32 1.13
N ARG A 252 13.55 14.79 0.79
CA ARG A 252 12.69 15.48 1.76
C ARG A 252 11.56 14.51 2.11
N VAL A 253 11.73 13.85 3.24
CA VAL A 253 10.63 13.23 3.99
C VAL A 253 9.84 14.34 4.65
#